data_a8d6a8d5a92f587ff0b97e994a68dab4
#
_entry.id   a8d6a8d5a92f587ff0b97e994a68dab4
#
_cell.length_a   1.000
_cell.length_b   1.000
_cell.length_c   1.000
_cell.angle_alpha   90.00
_cell.angle_beta   90.00
_cell.angle_gamma   90.00
#
_symmetry.space_group_name_H-M   'P 1'
#
loop_
_entity.id
_entity.type
_entity.pdbx_description
1 polymer ?
#
loop_
_entity_poly.entity_id
_entity_poly.type
_entity_poly.pdbx_seq_one_letter_code
_entity_poly.pdbx_strand_id
1 'polypeptide(L)'
;MTALVAARALGWLTAHRDAFRLPADATTDADRDLTWKPLGELAQLTGRIATLHPDPDLRAEAGDLFAFAWAETREGALFADLVHREPHATYPVEIYAVFAQAGLRHPAADELTAVSGRLRSRAVALDTPTRTLGVLMAERRIGLAPHADPAADLACTWLGVRPEPWALDLRTAYGLTHDVFHVTDWGADRTALDPEAADYLRLWLPAWLDDRLAQGEWDVVAELLAVGACLPDADPYDDAWARLARAQSADGAVPEQEAFPRDSFRACYHSTLATAFAATLALFGRDSAS
;
A
#
# COMPACT_ATOMS: atom_id res chain seq x y z
N MET A 1 14.96 11.08 13.56
CA MET A 1 15.18 10.96 12.11
C MET A 1 13.90 10.52 11.43
N THR A 2 13.36 9.35 11.70
CA THR A 2 12.17 8.77 11.07
C THR A 2 10.94 9.71 11.09
N ALA A 3 10.65 10.38 12.23
CA ALA A 3 9.58 11.35 12.31
C ALA A 3 9.73 12.54 11.34
N LEU A 4 10.96 13.03 11.15
CA LEU A 4 11.23 14.11 10.19
C LEU A 4 11.03 13.63 8.73
N VAL A 5 11.43 12.39 8.44
CA VAL A 5 11.23 11.76 7.12
C VAL A 5 9.74 11.66 6.81
N ALA A 6 8.92 11.19 7.78
CA ALA A 6 7.46 11.11 7.64
C ALA A 6 6.84 12.49 7.36
N ALA A 7 7.18 13.50 8.19
CA ALA A 7 6.62 14.84 8.05
C ALA A 7 6.95 15.48 6.69
N ARG A 8 8.19 15.33 6.22
CA ARG A 8 8.60 15.85 4.90
C ARG A 8 7.88 15.14 3.75
N ALA A 9 7.74 13.82 3.82
CA ALA A 9 7.05 13.04 2.81
C ALA A 9 5.56 13.42 2.74
N LEU A 10 4.87 13.54 3.88
CA LEU A 10 3.47 13.98 3.91
C LEU A 10 3.32 15.42 3.38
N GLY A 11 4.18 16.34 3.80
CA GLY A 11 4.17 17.71 3.29
C GLY A 11 4.34 17.78 1.77
N TRP A 12 5.20 16.97 1.18
CA TRP A 12 5.33 16.87 -0.28
C TRP A 12 4.06 16.35 -0.94
N LEU A 13 3.45 15.28 -0.41
CA LEU A 13 2.19 14.73 -0.91
C LEU A 13 1.05 15.76 -0.85
N THR A 14 0.96 16.50 0.25
CA THR A 14 -0.01 17.59 0.42
C THR A 14 0.19 18.70 -0.61
N ALA A 15 1.44 19.09 -0.84
CA ALA A 15 1.77 20.12 -1.85
C ALA A 15 1.45 19.67 -3.28
N HIS A 16 1.49 18.35 -3.55
CA HIS A 16 1.25 17.77 -4.87
C HIS A 16 -0.11 17.07 -5.00
N ARG A 17 -1.03 17.26 -4.04
CA ARG A 17 -2.32 16.54 -4.02
C ARG A 17 -3.11 16.69 -5.31
N ASP A 18 -3.02 17.85 -5.99
CA ASP A 18 -3.76 18.09 -7.23
C ASP A 18 -3.30 17.20 -8.39
N ALA A 19 -2.09 16.63 -8.33
CA ALA A 19 -1.60 15.67 -9.31
C ALA A 19 -2.27 14.28 -9.20
N PHE A 20 -2.99 14.01 -8.09
CA PHE A 20 -3.79 12.80 -7.91
C PHE A 20 -5.24 12.94 -8.40
N ARG A 21 -5.65 14.10 -8.95
CA ARG A 21 -7.03 14.31 -9.42
C ARG A 21 -7.39 13.35 -10.53
N LEU A 22 -8.62 12.85 -10.47
CA LEU A 22 -9.18 12.04 -11.54
C LEU A 22 -9.64 12.92 -12.71
N PRO A 23 -9.33 12.56 -13.96
CA PRO A 23 -9.84 13.24 -15.13
C PRO A 23 -11.35 12.98 -15.32
N ALA A 24 -12.00 13.79 -16.16
CA ALA A 24 -13.44 13.70 -16.40
C ALA A 24 -13.86 12.35 -17.02
N ASP A 25 -12.95 11.70 -17.76
CA ASP A 25 -13.12 10.41 -18.43
C ASP A 25 -12.59 9.22 -17.62
N ALA A 26 -12.36 9.39 -16.33
CA ALA A 26 -11.75 8.38 -15.45
C ALA A 26 -12.46 7.01 -15.48
N THR A 27 -13.75 6.97 -15.79
CA THR A 27 -14.52 5.70 -15.87
C THR A 27 -14.67 5.16 -17.29
N THR A 28 -14.10 5.79 -18.31
CA THR A 28 -14.26 5.38 -19.72
C THR A 28 -12.95 5.10 -20.42
N ASP A 29 -12.09 6.10 -20.57
CA ASP A 29 -10.91 6.02 -21.43
C ASP A 29 -9.57 6.32 -20.71
N ALA A 30 -9.63 6.75 -19.43
CA ALA A 30 -8.42 7.12 -18.69
C ALA A 30 -7.53 5.90 -18.43
N ASP A 31 -6.22 6.09 -18.59
CA ASP A 31 -5.20 5.11 -18.21
C ASP A 31 -5.22 4.89 -16.69
N ARG A 32 -5.48 3.65 -16.27
CA ARG A 32 -5.63 3.29 -14.85
C ARG A 32 -4.32 3.46 -14.07
N ASP A 33 -3.20 3.18 -14.70
CA ASP A 33 -1.89 3.30 -14.06
C ASP A 33 -1.49 4.77 -13.83
N LEU A 34 -2.12 5.69 -14.55
CA LEU A 34 -1.89 7.13 -14.43
C LEU A 34 -2.95 7.86 -13.57
N THR A 35 -4.04 7.20 -13.21
CA THR A 35 -5.20 7.80 -12.56
C THR A 35 -5.63 7.03 -11.31
N TRP A 36 -6.28 5.89 -11.49
CA TRP A 36 -6.85 5.10 -10.40
C TRP A 36 -5.80 4.48 -9.49
N LYS A 37 -4.67 4.04 -10.05
CA LYS A 37 -3.58 3.47 -9.24
C LYS A 37 -2.99 4.51 -8.29
N PRO A 38 -2.52 5.70 -8.74
CA PRO A 38 -2.03 6.71 -7.82
C PRO A 38 -3.04 7.13 -6.75
N LEU A 39 -4.32 7.32 -7.13
CA LEU A 39 -5.37 7.69 -6.18
C LEU A 39 -5.65 6.57 -5.17
N GLY A 40 -5.68 5.32 -5.61
CA GLY A 40 -5.88 4.16 -4.74
C GLY A 40 -4.75 3.98 -3.75
N GLU A 41 -3.50 4.14 -4.18
CA GLU A 41 -2.31 4.09 -3.32
C GLU A 41 -2.31 5.25 -2.32
N LEU A 42 -2.65 6.48 -2.76
CA LEU A 42 -2.85 7.61 -1.86
C LEU A 42 -3.87 7.27 -0.77
N ALA A 43 -5.05 6.80 -1.16
CA ALA A 43 -6.10 6.45 -0.21
C ALA A 43 -5.66 5.36 0.76
N GLN A 44 -5.06 4.26 0.25
CA GLN A 44 -4.65 3.12 1.07
C GLN A 44 -3.64 3.55 2.13
N LEU A 45 -2.58 4.26 1.73
CA LEU A 45 -1.48 4.58 2.64
C LEU A 45 -1.83 5.74 3.56
N THR A 46 -2.49 6.80 3.06
CA THR A 46 -2.89 7.92 3.93
C THR A 46 -3.99 7.53 4.92
N GLY A 47 -4.91 6.62 4.56
CA GLY A 47 -5.88 6.07 5.49
C GLY A 47 -5.22 5.32 6.66
N ARG A 48 -4.12 4.59 6.39
CA ARG A 48 -3.34 3.93 7.45
C ARG A 48 -2.53 4.91 8.28
N ILE A 49 -1.88 5.88 7.65
CA ILE A 49 -1.14 6.94 8.37
C ILE A 49 -2.07 7.72 9.30
N ALA A 50 -3.26 8.11 8.82
CA ALA A 50 -4.27 8.81 9.61
C ALA A 50 -4.74 8.01 10.84
N THR A 51 -4.64 6.69 10.80
CA THR A 51 -5.04 5.81 11.91
C THR A 51 -3.89 5.51 12.86
N LEU A 52 -2.69 5.27 12.34
CA LEU A 52 -1.58 4.66 13.08
C LEU A 52 -0.48 5.65 13.49
N HIS A 53 -0.34 6.81 12.82
CA HIS A 53 0.76 7.73 13.12
C HIS A 53 0.64 8.27 14.56
N PRO A 54 1.72 8.27 15.39
CA PRO A 54 1.63 8.76 16.78
C PRO A 54 1.38 10.26 16.88
N ASP A 55 1.93 11.06 15.94
CA ASP A 55 1.75 12.52 15.92
C ASP A 55 0.34 12.88 15.41
N PRO A 56 -0.48 13.62 16.20
CA PRO A 56 -1.84 13.99 15.83
C PRO A 56 -1.92 14.95 14.64
N ASP A 57 -0.93 15.81 14.44
CA ASP A 57 -0.92 16.77 13.32
C ASP A 57 -0.68 16.03 12.01
N LEU A 58 0.23 15.07 12.00
CA LEU A 58 0.46 14.24 10.82
C LEU A 58 -0.70 13.26 10.54
N ARG A 59 -1.39 12.79 11.59
CA ARG A 59 -2.67 12.07 11.39
C ARG A 59 -3.71 12.93 10.70
N ALA A 60 -3.87 14.18 11.13
CA ALA A 60 -4.83 15.11 10.53
C ALA A 60 -4.48 15.41 9.08
N GLU A 61 -3.21 15.69 8.76
CA GLU A 61 -2.74 15.93 7.40
C GLU A 61 -2.99 14.72 6.48
N ALA A 62 -2.68 13.50 6.95
CA ALA A 62 -2.99 12.28 6.21
C ALA A 62 -4.51 12.07 6.04
N GLY A 63 -5.31 12.41 7.06
CA GLY A 63 -6.76 12.39 7.00
C GLY A 63 -7.33 13.33 5.94
N ASP A 64 -6.75 14.51 5.77
CA ASP A 64 -7.15 15.48 4.73
C ASP A 64 -6.84 14.93 3.31
N LEU A 65 -5.69 14.27 3.12
CA LEU A 65 -5.35 13.59 1.87
C LEU A 65 -6.30 12.42 1.57
N PHE A 66 -6.66 11.65 2.59
CA PHE A 66 -7.63 10.56 2.47
C PHE A 66 -9.03 11.07 2.10
N ALA A 67 -9.48 12.15 2.74
CA ALA A 67 -10.75 12.81 2.44
C ALA A 67 -10.76 13.42 1.02
N PHE A 68 -9.63 14.00 0.58
CA PHE A 68 -9.44 14.46 -0.79
C PHE A 68 -9.62 13.30 -1.78
N ALA A 69 -8.96 12.14 -1.52
CA ALA A 69 -9.10 10.99 -2.41
C ALA A 69 -10.55 10.48 -2.49
N TRP A 70 -11.29 10.49 -1.38
CA TRP A 70 -12.72 10.16 -1.38
C TRP A 70 -13.55 11.13 -2.22
N ALA A 71 -13.31 12.44 -2.07
CA ALA A 71 -14.00 13.48 -2.85
C ALA A 71 -13.74 13.33 -4.36
N GLU A 72 -12.52 12.99 -4.79
CA GLU A 72 -12.18 12.71 -6.19
C GLU A 72 -12.99 11.53 -6.77
N THR A 73 -13.39 10.57 -5.96
CA THR A 73 -14.27 9.48 -6.39
C THR A 73 -15.74 9.88 -6.47
N ARG A 74 -16.06 11.17 -6.30
CA ARG A 74 -17.42 11.71 -6.16
C ARG A 74 -18.18 10.99 -5.04
N GLU A 75 -17.56 10.92 -3.88
CA GLU A 75 -18.08 10.24 -2.70
C GLU A 75 -18.49 8.79 -2.97
N GLY A 76 -17.72 8.11 -3.80
CA GLY A 76 -17.91 6.70 -4.14
C GLY A 76 -18.79 6.44 -5.36
N ALA A 77 -19.44 7.46 -5.95
CA ALA A 77 -20.31 7.28 -7.11
C ALA A 77 -19.56 6.70 -8.31
N LEU A 78 -18.28 7.07 -8.51
CA LEU A 78 -17.49 6.55 -9.62
C LEU A 78 -17.20 5.04 -9.50
N PHE A 79 -17.17 4.47 -8.29
CA PHE A 79 -17.03 3.02 -8.13
C PHE A 79 -18.25 2.25 -8.63
N ALA A 80 -19.46 2.80 -8.41
CA ALA A 80 -20.67 2.20 -8.97
C ALA A 80 -20.62 2.19 -10.52
N ASP A 81 -20.19 3.30 -11.13
CA ASP A 81 -19.99 3.42 -12.58
C ASP A 81 -18.97 2.39 -13.10
N LEU A 82 -17.81 2.27 -12.44
CA LEU A 82 -16.75 1.33 -12.83
C LEU A 82 -17.22 -0.13 -12.73
N VAL A 83 -17.82 -0.52 -11.60
CA VAL A 83 -18.32 -1.91 -11.41
C VAL A 83 -19.41 -2.24 -12.41
N HIS A 84 -20.27 -1.27 -12.77
CA HIS A 84 -21.28 -1.47 -13.80
C HIS A 84 -20.67 -1.67 -15.19
N ARG A 85 -19.66 -0.89 -15.56
CA ARG A 85 -19.00 -0.95 -16.87
C ARG A 85 -18.06 -2.14 -17.00
N GLU A 86 -17.35 -2.47 -15.93
CA GLU A 86 -16.31 -3.49 -15.89
C GLU A 86 -16.55 -4.46 -14.71
N PRO A 87 -17.63 -5.29 -14.75
CA PRO A 87 -18.03 -6.08 -13.59
C PRO A 87 -17.03 -7.17 -13.17
N HIS A 88 -16.04 -7.49 -14.02
CA HIS A 88 -14.95 -8.41 -13.69
C HIS A 88 -13.64 -7.72 -13.31
N ALA A 89 -13.53 -6.41 -13.47
CA ALA A 89 -12.38 -5.68 -12.95
C ALA A 89 -12.33 -5.73 -11.41
N THR A 90 -11.15 -5.91 -10.85
CA THR A 90 -10.98 -6.03 -9.39
C THR A 90 -10.60 -4.70 -8.74
N TYR A 91 -9.89 -3.84 -9.44
CA TYR A 91 -9.38 -2.58 -8.90
C TYR A 91 -10.46 -1.64 -8.32
N PRO A 92 -11.70 -1.55 -8.87
CA PRO A 92 -12.72 -0.71 -8.24
C PRO A 92 -13.10 -1.19 -6.85
N VAL A 93 -13.19 -2.52 -6.67
CA VAL A 93 -13.51 -3.15 -5.39
C VAL A 93 -12.37 -2.95 -4.40
N GLU A 94 -11.13 -3.11 -4.85
CA GLU A 94 -9.94 -2.98 -4.01
C GLU A 94 -9.78 -1.55 -3.48
N ILE A 95 -9.93 -0.55 -4.33
CA ILE A 95 -9.85 0.86 -3.92
C ILE A 95 -11.06 1.24 -3.05
N TYR A 96 -12.28 0.82 -3.44
CA TYR A 96 -13.48 1.10 -2.65
C TYR A 96 -13.42 0.49 -1.24
N ALA A 97 -12.82 -0.70 -1.11
CA ALA A 97 -12.68 -1.37 0.19
C ALA A 97 -11.90 -0.55 1.22
N VAL A 98 -10.94 0.25 0.77
CA VAL A 98 -10.16 1.15 1.63
C VAL A 98 -11.06 2.19 2.29
N PHE A 99 -11.93 2.82 1.51
CA PHE A 99 -12.87 3.82 2.00
C PHE A 99 -13.97 3.20 2.85
N ALA A 100 -14.53 2.07 2.40
CA ALA A 100 -15.57 1.36 3.11
C ALA A 100 -15.14 0.88 4.50
N GLN A 101 -13.87 0.47 4.66
CA GLN A 101 -13.27 0.11 5.96
C GLN A 101 -13.24 1.31 6.91
N ALA A 102 -13.04 2.52 6.41
CA ALA A 102 -13.09 3.76 7.17
C ALA A 102 -14.52 4.29 7.41
N GLY A 103 -15.55 3.55 6.98
CA GLY A 103 -16.96 3.95 7.12
C GLY A 103 -17.48 4.86 6.01
N LEU A 104 -16.68 5.19 5.00
CA LEU A 104 -17.10 5.97 3.83
C LEU A 104 -17.69 5.03 2.78
N ARG A 105 -19.01 5.06 2.64
CA ARG A 105 -19.76 4.12 1.79
C ARG A 105 -20.71 4.85 0.85
N HIS A 106 -20.92 4.23 -0.33
CA HIS A 106 -21.89 4.70 -1.31
C HIS A 106 -22.88 3.59 -1.63
N PRO A 107 -24.22 3.78 -1.48
CA PRO A 107 -25.21 2.70 -1.58
C PRO A 107 -25.16 1.92 -2.90
N ALA A 108 -25.05 2.61 -4.04
CA ALA A 108 -24.96 1.95 -5.34
C ALA A 108 -23.64 1.19 -5.53
N ALA A 109 -22.52 1.67 -4.98
CA ALA A 109 -21.25 0.94 -5.02
C ALA A 109 -21.33 -0.32 -4.15
N ASP A 110 -21.93 -0.25 -2.97
CA ASP A 110 -22.16 -1.42 -2.10
C ASP A 110 -23.01 -2.49 -2.83
N GLU A 111 -24.13 -2.08 -3.43
CA GLU A 111 -25.03 -2.98 -4.13
C GLU A 111 -24.34 -3.65 -5.33
N LEU A 112 -23.71 -2.87 -6.22
CA LEU A 112 -23.06 -3.39 -7.41
C LEU A 112 -21.85 -4.27 -7.08
N THR A 113 -21.08 -3.91 -6.07
CA THR A 113 -19.96 -4.72 -5.60
C THR A 113 -20.44 -6.05 -5.04
N ALA A 114 -21.53 -6.06 -4.26
CA ALA A 114 -22.13 -7.29 -3.75
C ALA A 114 -22.67 -8.19 -4.88
N VAL A 115 -23.18 -7.61 -5.96
CA VAL A 115 -23.60 -8.37 -7.16
C VAL A 115 -22.39 -8.91 -7.89
N SER A 116 -21.37 -8.08 -8.16
CA SER A 116 -20.18 -8.49 -8.90
C SER A 116 -19.38 -9.58 -8.17
N GLY A 117 -19.33 -9.56 -6.84
CA GLY A 117 -18.71 -10.59 -6.01
C GLY A 117 -19.32 -11.98 -6.15
N ARG A 118 -20.56 -12.08 -6.66
CA ARG A 118 -21.25 -13.36 -6.92
C ARG A 118 -21.09 -13.86 -8.36
N LEU A 119 -20.41 -13.12 -9.21
CA LEU A 119 -20.20 -13.52 -10.59
C LEU A 119 -19.25 -14.72 -10.67
N ARG A 120 -19.58 -15.68 -11.53
CA ARG A 120 -18.74 -16.87 -11.77
C ARG A 120 -17.35 -16.51 -12.29
N SER A 121 -17.19 -15.35 -12.93
CA SER A 121 -15.91 -14.83 -13.40
C SER A 121 -14.93 -14.54 -12.26
N ARG A 122 -15.40 -14.36 -11.02
CA ARG A 122 -14.55 -14.19 -9.84
C ARG A 122 -13.74 -15.46 -9.49
N ALA A 123 -14.21 -16.62 -9.94
CA ALA A 123 -13.47 -17.88 -9.74
C ALA A 123 -12.36 -18.10 -10.79
N VAL A 124 -12.20 -17.19 -11.75
CA VAL A 124 -11.06 -17.23 -12.70
C VAL A 124 -9.82 -16.73 -12.00
N ALA A 125 -8.75 -17.53 -12.03
CA ALA A 125 -7.48 -17.17 -11.42
C ALA A 125 -6.93 -15.86 -12.01
N LEU A 126 -6.41 -15.00 -11.15
CA LEU A 126 -5.66 -13.79 -11.53
C LEU A 126 -4.20 -14.14 -11.86
N ASP A 127 -3.47 -13.16 -12.40
CA ASP A 127 -2.09 -13.36 -12.89
C ASP A 127 -1.12 -13.87 -11.81
N THR A 128 -1.32 -13.46 -10.56
CA THR A 128 -0.45 -13.87 -9.44
C THR A 128 -1.27 -14.17 -8.18
N PRO A 129 -0.81 -15.10 -7.33
CA PRO A 129 -1.44 -15.35 -6.02
C PRO A 129 -1.50 -14.10 -5.14
N THR A 130 -0.46 -13.28 -5.10
CA THR A 130 -0.44 -11.98 -4.40
C THR A 130 -1.61 -11.09 -4.82
N ARG A 131 -1.89 -11.03 -6.14
CA ARG A 131 -3.02 -10.24 -6.66
C ARG A 131 -4.36 -10.80 -6.21
N THR A 132 -4.51 -12.13 -6.25
CA THR A 132 -5.72 -12.81 -5.75
C THR A 132 -5.91 -12.53 -4.26
N LEU A 133 -4.85 -12.67 -3.45
CA LEU A 133 -4.90 -12.40 -2.01
C LEU A 133 -5.37 -10.96 -1.71
N GLY A 134 -4.87 -9.97 -2.45
CA GLY A 134 -5.30 -8.57 -2.32
C GLY A 134 -6.81 -8.39 -2.55
N VAL A 135 -7.37 -9.02 -3.58
CA VAL A 135 -8.80 -8.99 -3.87
C VAL A 135 -9.61 -9.66 -2.76
N LEU A 136 -9.20 -10.84 -2.28
CA LEU A 136 -9.87 -11.57 -1.20
C LEU A 136 -9.91 -10.75 0.10
N MET A 137 -8.81 -10.06 0.41
CA MET A 137 -8.75 -9.17 1.57
C MET A 137 -9.63 -7.93 1.40
N ALA A 138 -9.73 -7.37 0.19
CA ALA A 138 -10.64 -6.27 -0.12
C ALA A 138 -12.12 -6.69 0.04
N GLU A 139 -12.49 -7.87 -0.45
CA GLU A 139 -13.83 -8.43 -0.27
C GLU A 139 -14.20 -8.56 1.22
N ARG A 140 -13.27 -9.06 2.05
CA ARG A 140 -13.47 -9.13 3.51
C ARG A 140 -13.69 -7.76 4.15
N ARG A 141 -12.92 -6.74 3.75
CA ARG A 141 -13.04 -5.37 4.29
C ARG A 141 -14.40 -4.74 4.04
N ILE A 142 -15.05 -5.04 2.92
CA ILE A 142 -16.39 -4.54 2.60
C ILE A 142 -17.51 -5.43 3.13
N GLY A 143 -17.18 -6.54 3.79
CA GLY A 143 -18.14 -7.48 4.38
C GLY A 143 -18.67 -8.54 3.41
N LEU A 144 -18.00 -8.76 2.28
CA LEU A 144 -18.29 -9.87 1.37
C LEU A 144 -17.56 -11.15 1.82
N ALA A 145 -18.17 -12.29 1.55
CA ALA A 145 -17.46 -13.56 1.64
C ALA A 145 -16.42 -13.61 0.51
N PRO A 146 -15.14 -13.90 0.82
CA PRO A 146 -14.14 -14.09 -0.22
C PRO A 146 -14.55 -15.19 -1.20
N HIS A 147 -14.26 -14.97 -2.48
CA HIS A 147 -14.63 -15.93 -3.54
C HIS A 147 -13.71 -17.16 -3.58
N ALA A 148 -12.59 -17.16 -2.85
CA ALA A 148 -11.67 -18.28 -2.66
C ALA A 148 -11.12 -18.27 -1.21
N ASP A 149 -10.33 -19.27 -0.86
CA ASP A 149 -9.71 -19.38 0.48
C ASP A 149 -8.41 -18.54 0.53
N PRO A 150 -8.35 -17.45 1.31
CA PRO A 150 -7.14 -16.64 1.41
C PRO A 150 -5.90 -17.41 1.90
N ALA A 151 -6.09 -18.45 2.71
CA ALA A 151 -4.97 -19.26 3.21
C ALA A 151 -4.36 -20.13 2.11
N ALA A 152 -5.20 -20.66 1.20
CA ALA A 152 -4.73 -21.41 0.05
C ALA A 152 -3.96 -20.53 -0.95
N ASP A 153 -4.42 -19.31 -1.20
CA ASP A 153 -3.72 -18.37 -2.06
C ASP A 153 -2.41 -17.88 -1.43
N LEU A 154 -2.42 -17.55 -0.14
CA LEU A 154 -1.20 -17.18 0.59
C LEU A 154 -0.12 -18.27 0.50
N ALA A 155 -0.49 -19.55 0.62
CA ALA A 155 0.44 -20.68 0.51
C ALA A 155 1.15 -20.74 -0.86
N CYS A 156 0.65 -20.07 -1.89
CA CYS A 156 1.23 -20.01 -3.23
C CYS A 156 2.00 -18.71 -3.50
N THR A 157 1.99 -17.74 -2.57
CA THR A 157 2.73 -16.48 -2.68
C THR A 157 4.20 -16.64 -2.30
N TRP A 158 4.99 -15.58 -2.52
CA TRP A 158 6.39 -15.55 -2.10
C TRP A 158 6.51 -15.73 -0.57
N LEU A 159 5.68 -15.06 0.19
CA LEU A 159 5.65 -15.17 1.66
C LEU A 159 5.27 -16.57 2.12
N GLY A 160 4.30 -17.22 1.47
CA GLY A 160 3.84 -18.56 1.83
C GLY A 160 4.87 -19.65 1.48
N VAL A 161 5.49 -19.55 0.29
CA VAL A 161 6.49 -20.54 -0.17
C VAL A 161 7.84 -20.37 0.51
N ARG A 162 8.24 -19.12 0.83
CA ARG A 162 9.55 -18.79 1.42
C ARG A 162 10.74 -19.38 0.64
N PRO A 163 10.86 -19.04 -0.67
CA PRO A 163 11.90 -19.60 -1.53
C PRO A 163 13.29 -19.07 -1.13
N GLU A 164 14.30 -19.53 -1.84
CA GLU A 164 15.69 -19.10 -1.62
C GLU A 164 15.81 -17.59 -1.73
N PRO A 165 16.37 -16.91 -0.71
CA PRO A 165 16.35 -15.45 -0.60
C PRO A 165 17.09 -14.70 -1.71
N TRP A 166 18.07 -15.35 -2.37
CA TRP A 166 18.80 -14.77 -3.50
C TRP A 166 18.01 -14.76 -4.81
N ALA A 167 16.84 -15.40 -4.85
CA ALA A 167 15.93 -15.34 -5.99
C ALA A 167 15.04 -14.08 -5.98
N LEU A 168 15.11 -13.24 -4.92
CA LEU A 168 14.31 -12.02 -4.79
C LEU A 168 14.83 -10.95 -5.76
N ASP A 169 14.19 -10.82 -6.92
CA ASP A 169 14.38 -9.71 -7.84
C ASP A 169 13.46 -8.52 -7.50
N LEU A 170 13.51 -7.45 -8.29
CA LEU A 170 12.70 -6.25 -8.06
C LEU A 170 11.19 -6.56 -8.10
N ARG A 171 10.75 -7.38 -9.04
CA ARG A 171 9.32 -7.71 -9.22
C ARG A 171 8.80 -8.58 -8.08
N THR A 172 9.59 -9.57 -7.67
CA THR A 172 9.23 -10.48 -6.58
C THR A 172 9.33 -9.81 -5.22
N ALA A 173 10.17 -8.79 -5.07
CA ALA A 173 10.21 -7.96 -3.87
C ALA A 173 8.87 -7.24 -3.65
N TYR A 174 8.28 -6.63 -4.68
CA TYR A 174 6.93 -6.05 -4.58
C TYR A 174 5.86 -7.12 -4.23
N GLY A 175 5.97 -8.32 -4.79
CA GLY A 175 5.08 -9.42 -4.40
C GLY A 175 5.17 -9.73 -2.92
N LEU A 176 6.39 -9.91 -2.40
CA LEU A 176 6.65 -10.21 -0.99
C LEU A 176 6.13 -9.09 -0.05
N THR A 177 6.42 -7.83 -0.35
CA THR A 177 5.98 -6.71 0.49
C THR A 177 4.46 -6.62 0.56
N HIS A 178 3.79 -6.79 -0.58
CA HIS A 178 2.33 -6.79 -0.65
C HIS A 178 1.70 -8.01 0.04
N ASP A 179 2.32 -9.20 -0.03
CA ASP A 179 1.86 -10.36 0.74
C ASP A 179 1.83 -10.04 2.24
N VAL A 180 2.91 -9.43 2.76
CA VAL A 180 2.99 -9.00 4.17
C VAL A 180 1.92 -7.96 4.48
N PHE A 181 1.74 -6.95 3.63
CA PHE A 181 0.75 -5.89 3.84
C PHE A 181 -0.67 -6.45 3.85
N HIS A 182 -0.98 -7.39 2.96
CA HIS A 182 -2.30 -8.02 2.93
C HIS A 182 -2.55 -8.85 4.18
N VAL A 183 -1.58 -9.66 4.64
CA VAL A 183 -1.71 -10.51 5.83
C VAL A 183 -1.85 -9.66 7.09
N THR A 184 -1.05 -8.59 7.23
CA THR A 184 -1.02 -7.73 8.42
C THR A 184 -2.08 -6.62 8.41
N ASP A 185 -3.00 -6.63 7.45
CA ASP A 185 -3.90 -5.50 7.20
C ASP A 185 -3.14 -4.16 7.19
N TRP A 186 -2.09 -4.11 6.36
CA TRP A 186 -1.23 -2.92 6.21
C TRP A 186 -0.61 -2.45 7.54
N GLY A 187 -0.09 -3.39 8.30
CA GLY A 187 0.59 -3.15 9.57
C GLY A 187 -0.31 -2.90 10.77
N ALA A 188 -1.65 -2.97 10.61
CA ALA A 188 -2.60 -2.83 11.71
C ALA A 188 -2.66 -4.07 12.60
N ASP A 189 -2.44 -5.26 12.05
CA ASP A 189 -2.38 -6.52 12.78
C ASP A 189 -1.04 -7.24 12.55
N ARG A 190 -0.05 -6.95 13.38
CA ARG A 190 1.28 -7.56 13.33
C ARG A 190 1.28 -9.01 13.82
N THR A 191 0.24 -9.46 14.50
CA THR A 191 0.11 -10.82 15.02
C THR A 191 -0.40 -11.80 13.97
N ALA A 192 -0.84 -11.31 12.83
CA ALA A 192 -1.37 -12.13 11.74
C ALA A 192 -0.29 -12.88 10.93
N LEU A 193 0.99 -12.48 11.06
CA LEU A 193 2.11 -13.23 10.45
C LEU A 193 2.36 -14.51 11.23
N ASP A 194 2.42 -15.64 10.51
CA ASP A 194 2.84 -16.87 11.15
C ASP A 194 4.32 -16.81 11.59
N PRO A 195 4.72 -17.54 12.65
CA PRO A 195 6.07 -17.46 13.20
C PRO A 195 7.18 -17.81 12.19
N GLU A 196 6.95 -18.79 11.30
CA GLU A 196 7.96 -19.21 10.31
C GLU A 196 8.15 -18.13 9.23
N ALA A 197 7.07 -17.47 8.81
CA ALA A 197 7.14 -16.33 7.89
C ALA A 197 7.86 -15.15 8.54
N ALA A 198 7.55 -14.84 9.81
CA ALA A 198 8.23 -13.79 10.55
C ALA A 198 9.73 -14.07 10.72
N ASP A 199 10.11 -15.31 11.00
CA ASP A 199 11.52 -15.74 11.12
C ASP A 199 12.26 -15.66 9.77
N TYR A 200 11.62 -16.08 8.68
CA TYR A 200 12.17 -15.94 7.33
C TYR A 200 12.43 -14.47 6.98
N LEU A 201 11.46 -13.60 7.21
CA LEU A 201 11.60 -12.16 6.96
C LEU A 201 12.70 -11.55 7.83
N ARG A 202 12.71 -11.84 9.13
CA ARG A 202 13.72 -11.32 10.08
C ARG A 202 15.14 -11.70 9.69
N LEU A 203 15.32 -12.94 9.17
CA LEU A 203 16.63 -13.44 8.75
C LEU A 203 17.13 -12.74 7.49
N TRP A 204 16.26 -12.51 6.49
CA TRP A 204 16.71 -12.09 5.16
C TRP A 204 16.52 -10.61 4.85
N LEU A 205 15.63 -9.94 5.56
CA LEU A 205 15.35 -8.51 5.34
C LEU A 205 16.60 -7.61 5.39
N PRO A 206 17.57 -7.81 6.32
CA PRO A 206 18.81 -7.01 6.31
C PRO A 206 19.58 -7.14 4.99
N ALA A 207 19.73 -8.37 4.47
CA ALA A 207 20.47 -8.61 3.23
C ALA A 207 19.75 -8.01 2.01
N TRP A 208 18.42 -8.09 1.94
CA TRP A 208 17.63 -7.47 0.88
C TRP A 208 17.69 -5.95 0.94
N LEU A 209 17.63 -5.37 2.14
CA LEU A 209 17.80 -3.92 2.33
C LEU A 209 19.18 -3.47 1.85
N ASP A 210 20.25 -4.16 2.23
CA ASP A 210 21.61 -3.83 1.81
C ASP A 210 21.75 -3.85 0.29
N ASP A 211 21.19 -4.87 -0.38
CA ASP A 211 21.22 -5.01 -1.82
C ASP A 211 20.45 -3.87 -2.53
N ARG A 212 19.20 -3.60 -2.12
CA ARG A 212 18.40 -2.53 -2.72
C ARG A 212 18.97 -1.14 -2.44
N LEU A 213 19.50 -0.91 -1.26
CA LEU A 213 20.23 0.31 -0.91
C LEU A 213 21.47 0.51 -1.78
N ALA A 214 22.23 -0.55 -2.08
CA ALA A 214 23.39 -0.47 -2.96
C ALA A 214 23.02 -0.10 -4.40
N GLN A 215 21.82 -0.50 -4.85
CA GLN A 215 21.30 -0.21 -6.18
C GLN A 215 20.57 1.15 -6.26
N GLY A 216 20.28 1.79 -5.12
CA GLY A 216 19.52 3.04 -5.08
C GLY A 216 18.06 2.89 -5.48
N GLU A 217 17.45 1.74 -5.18
CA GLU A 217 16.05 1.41 -5.43
C GLU A 217 15.19 1.83 -4.23
N TRP A 218 14.98 3.14 -4.08
CA TRP A 218 14.40 3.74 -2.88
C TRP A 218 12.96 3.35 -2.62
N ASP A 219 12.21 3.07 -3.65
CA ASP A 219 10.84 2.62 -3.55
C ASP A 219 10.76 1.27 -2.82
N VAL A 220 11.52 0.28 -3.28
CA VAL A 220 11.57 -1.03 -2.62
C VAL A 220 12.22 -0.95 -1.24
N VAL A 221 13.21 -0.08 -1.05
CA VAL A 221 13.78 0.17 0.28
C VAL A 221 12.70 0.64 1.26
N ALA A 222 11.84 1.58 0.85
CA ALA A 222 10.74 2.06 1.69
C ALA A 222 9.74 0.94 2.01
N GLU A 223 9.36 0.12 1.02
CA GLU A 223 8.46 -1.01 1.25
C GLU A 223 9.07 -2.08 2.16
N LEU A 224 10.35 -2.43 1.98
CA LEU A 224 11.05 -3.38 2.86
C LEU A 224 11.17 -2.85 4.31
N LEU A 225 11.39 -1.54 4.49
CA LEU A 225 11.34 -0.92 5.82
C LEU A 225 9.94 -1.00 6.44
N ALA A 226 8.87 -0.86 5.64
CA ALA A 226 7.51 -1.08 6.11
C ALA A 226 7.27 -2.54 6.49
N VAL A 227 7.77 -3.52 5.72
CA VAL A 227 7.76 -4.94 6.08
C VAL A 227 8.45 -5.18 7.41
N GLY A 228 9.65 -4.62 7.59
CA GLY A 228 10.37 -4.70 8.88
C GLY A 228 9.55 -4.18 10.04
N ALA A 229 8.83 -3.07 9.82
CA ALA A 229 7.97 -2.50 10.84
C ALA A 229 6.67 -3.31 11.10
N CYS A 230 6.29 -4.23 10.22
CA CYS A 230 5.21 -5.19 10.46
C CYS A 230 5.64 -6.40 11.30
N LEU A 231 6.93 -6.60 11.53
CA LEU A 231 7.42 -7.73 12.33
C LEU A 231 7.24 -7.47 13.82
N PRO A 232 6.90 -8.49 14.62
CA PRO A 232 7.08 -8.43 16.07
C PRO A 232 8.57 -8.22 16.40
N ASP A 233 8.88 -7.38 17.37
CA ASP A 233 10.25 -7.07 17.81
C ASP A 233 11.17 -6.62 16.67
N ALA A 234 10.68 -5.71 15.84
CA ALA A 234 11.35 -5.21 14.65
C ALA A 234 12.72 -4.56 14.97
N ASP A 235 13.73 -4.90 14.16
CA ASP A 235 15.01 -4.19 14.16
C ASP A 235 14.78 -2.72 13.73
N PRO A 236 15.45 -1.75 14.34
CA PRO A 236 15.30 -0.33 13.98
C PRO A 236 15.80 0.04 12.58
N TYR A 237 16.65 -0.76 11.93
CA TYR A 237 17.25 -0.51 10.60
C TYR A 237 17.81 0.90 10.43
N ASP A 238 18.51 1.44 11.44
CA ASP A 238 18.93 2.84 11.52
C ASP A 238 19.80 3.28 10.33
N ASP A 239 20.68 2.42 9.79
CA ASP A 239 21.48 2.76 8.61
C ASP A 239 20.61 2.88 7.35
N ALA A 240 19.67 1.97 7.14
CA ALA A 240 18.76 2.04 6.02
C ALA A 240 17.91 3.33 6.07
N TRP A 241 17.38 3.68 7.26
CA TRP A 241 16.68 4.95 7.45
C TRP A 241 17.57 6.17 7.21
N ALA A 242 18.84 6.13 7.64
CA ALA A 242 19.78 7.23 7.41
C ALA A 242 20.09 7.42 5.92
N ARG A 243 20.18 6.34 5.15
CA ARG A 243 20.41 6.39 3.71
C ARG A 243 19.15 6.87 2.96
N LEU A 244 17.97 6.38 3.30
CA LEU A 244 16.70 6.86 2.74
C LEU A 244 16.48 8.35 3.04
N ALA A 245 16.77 8.81 4.26
CA ALA A 245 16.70 10.22 4.63
C ALA A 245 17.65 11.12 3.82
N ARG A 246 18.80 10.61 3.40
CA ARG A 246 19.73 11.34 2.49
C ARG A 246 19.23 11.35 1.05
N ALA A 247 18.51 10.32 0.61
CA ALA A 247 17.90 10.27 -0.71
C ALA A 247 16.70 11.20 -0.83
N GLN A 248 16.01 11.48 0.30
CA GLN A 248 14.88 12.41 0.34
C GLN A 248 15.33 13.83 0.01
N SER A 249 14.69 14.48 -0.98
CA SER A 249 14.96 15.85 -1.38
C SER A 249 14.57 16.88 -0.31
N ALA A 250 14.99 18.12 -0.49
CA ALA A 250 14.73 19.20 0.48
C ALA A 250 13.23 19.49 0.66
N ASP A 251 12.44 19.31 -0.38
CA ASP A 251 10.98 19.47 -0.39
C ASP A 251 10.21 18.24 0.09
N GLY A 252 10.91 17.10 0.29
CA GLY A 252 10.34 15.89 0.86
C GLY A 252 10.12 14.73 -0.12
N ALA A 253 10.34 14.93 -1.42
CA ALA A 253 10.24 13.86 -2.41
C ALA A 253 11.28 12.76 -2.21
N VAL A 254 10.90 11.52 -2.47
CA VAL A 254 11.79 10.38 -2.61
C VAL A 254 11.62 9.83 -4.02
N PRO A 255 12.66 9.74 -4.86
CA PRO A 255 12.52 9.14 -6.19
C PRO A 255 12.40 7.62 -6.07
N GLU A 256 11.76 6.96 -7.03
CA GLU A 256 11.71 5.48 -7.06
C GLU A 256 13.11 4.87 -7.14
N GLN A 257 13.98 5.50 -7.95
CA GLN A 257 15.38 5.11 -8.13
C GLN A 257 16.29 6.33 -8.09
N GLU A 258 17.55 6.13 -7.66
CA GLU A 258 18.55 7.20 -7.56
C GLU A 258 18.73 7.98 -8.89
N ALA A 259 18.63 7.29 -10.01
CA ALA A 259 18.79 7.89 -11.35
C ALA A 259 17.57 8.69 -11.83
N PHE A 260 16.42 8.63 -11.15
CA PHE A 260 15.19 9.27 -11.61
C PHE A 260 15.13 10.75 -11.20
N PRO A 261 14.45 11.59 -12.02
CA PRO A 261 14.33 13.02 -11.74
C PRO A 261 13.47 13.25 -10.49
N ARG A 262 13.98 14.07 -9.57
CA ARG A 262 13.33 14.36 -8.28
C ARG A 262 12.22 15.42 -8.37
N ASP A 263 12.09 16.09 -9.50
CA ASP A 263 11.03 17.07 -9.82
C ASP A 263 9.86 16.45 -10.60
N SER A 264 9.91 15.16 -10.88
CA SER A 264 8.85 14.42 -11.55
C SER A 264 7.90 13.79 -10.54
N PHE A 265 6.65 14.23 -10.53
CA PHE A 265 5.60 13.62 -9.71
C PHE A 265 5.54 12.10 -9.91
N ARG A 266 5.53 11.62 -11.17
CA ARG A 266 5.46 10.18 -11.49
C ARG A 266 6.64 9.37 -10.94
N ALA A 267 7.82 9.97 -10.93
CA ALA A 267 9.03 9.28 -10.46
C ALA A 267 9.18 9.29 -8.94
N CYS A 268 8.30 10.01 -8.22
CA CYS A 268 8.47 10.22 -6.78
C CYS A 268 7.22 9.88 -5.94
N TYR A 269 6.01 9.88 -6.51
CA TYR A 269 4.80 9.83 -5.69
C TYR A 269 4.69 8.53 -4.88
N HIS A 270 4.94 7.37 -5.50
CA HIS A 270 4.78 6.07 -4.85
C HIS A 270 5.83 5.87 -3.75
N SER A 271 7.10 6.08 -4.07
CA SER A 271 8.20 5.97 -3.11
C SER A 271 8.08 6.97 -1.95
N THR A 272 7.54 8.18 -2.20
CA THR A 272 7.26 9.15 -1.14
C THR A 272 6.10 8.70 -0.25
N LEU A 273 5.03 8.14 -0.82
CA LEU A 273 3.93 7.52 -0.08
C LEU A 273 4.41 6.33 0.77
N ALA A 274 5.16 5.41 0.15
CA ALA A 274 5.71 4.23 0.83
C ALA A 274 6.65 4.65 1.98
N THR A 275 7.46 5.71 1.78
CA THR A 275 8.32 6.27 2.82
C THR A 275 7.53 6.83 4.00
N ALA A 276 6.47 7.62 3.76
CA ALA A 276 5.61 8.15 4.82
C ALA A 276 4.93 7.02 5.61
N PHE A 277 4.45 6.00 4.91
CA PHE A 277 3.82 4.82 5.50
C PHE A 277 4.80 3.99 6.33
N ALA A 278 5.97 3.65 5.78
CA ALA A 278 7.01 2.92 6.49
C ALA A 278 7.44 3.63 7.78
N ALA A 279 7.64 4.95 7.69
CA ALA A 279 8.01 5.76 8.86
C ALA A 279 6.91 5.76 9.92
N THR A 280 5.64 5.82 9.51
CA THR A 280 4.49 5.71 10.42
C THR A 280 4.48 4.38 11.15
N LEU A 281 4.64 3.26 10.45
CA LEU A 281 4.66 1.93 11.06
C LEU A 281 5.83 1.76 12.03
N ALA A 282 7.01 2.27 11.68
CA ALA A 282 8.20 2.21 12.53
C ALA A 282 8.04 3.02 13.82
N LEU A 283 7.32 4.16 13.78
CA LEU A 283 7.02 4.99 14.95
C LEU A 283 5.93 4.34 15.81
N PHE A 284 4.85 3.85 15.19
CA PHE A 284 3.74 3.18 15.88
C PHE A 284 4.21 1.95 16.68
N GLY A 285 5.19 1.18 16.16
CA GLY A 285 5.74 0.03 16.85
C GLY A 285 6.52 0.37 18.11
N ARG A 286 7.19 1.50 18.15
CA ARG A 286 7.96 1.96 19.31
C ARG A 286 7.07 2.40 20.46
N ASP A 287 5.95 3.06 20.17
CA ASP A 287 5.00 3.51 21.19
C ASP A 287 4.22 2.35 21.81
N SER A 288 3.97 1.30 21.03
CA SER A 288 3.25 0.10 21.53
C SER A 288 4.12 -0.81 22.41
N ALA A 289 5.44 -0.64 22.40
CA ALA A 289 6.40 -1.41 23.19
C ALA A 289 6.82 -0.68 24.48
N SER A 290 6.38 0.57 24.69
CA SER A 290 6.65 1.41 25.87
C SER A 290 5.50 1.37 26.87
#